data_fe590282db7d9f45fb4c60468d0a23bd
#
_entry.id   fe590282db7d9f45fb4c60468d0a23bd
#
_cell.length_a   1.000
_cell.length_b   1.000
_cell.length_c   1.000
_cell.angle_alpha   90.00
_cell.angle_beta   90.00
_cell.angle_gamma   90.00
#
_symmetry.space_group_name_H-M   'P 1'
#
loop_
_entity.id
_entity.type
_entity.pdbx_description
1 polymer ?
#
loop_
_entity_poly.entity_id
_entity_poly.type
_entity_poly.pdbx_seq_one_letter_code
_entity_poly.pdbx_strand_id
1 'polypeptide(L)'
;MAYARGRYAKFISDRSGMEFPYREMVKEWNGARVHKSEYEPKTAQDHPRKHSADKEALQYARPDRGESAVATLLSLNPFRFTASSATISVFEPSHGRATSDTVRFRDVRGLIFGADVDELEDSDGYSITKTDDDFYTFAVSTVAGTTGSGGGGYVSAGPATLSA
;
A
#
# COMPACT_ATOMS: atom_id res chain seq x y z
N MET A 1 23.67 -18.82 -56.96
CA MET A 1 23.18 -19.36 -55.66
C MET A 1 21.67 -19.44 -55.73
N ALA A 2 21.08 -20.62 -55.56
CA ALA A 2 19.63 -20.78 -55.55
C ALA A 2 19.11 -20.42 -54.16
N TYR A 3 18.40 -19.32 -54.03
CA TYR A 3 17.73 -18.95 -52.76
C TYR A 3 16.45 -19.76 -52.64
N ALA A 4 16.32 -20.54 -51.58
CA ALA A 4 15.09 -21.22 -51.22
C ALA A 4 14.01 -20.18 -50.86
N ARG A 5 12.87 -20.22 -51.55
CA ARG A 5 11.76 -19.26 -51.35
C ARG A 5 10.43 -20.00 -51.10
N GLY A 6 9.55 -19.40 -50.33
CA GLY A 6 8.22 -19.90 -50.05
C GLY A 6 8.24 -21.31 -49.45
N ARG A 7 7.57 -22.26 -50.07
CA ARG A 7 7.43 -23.65 -49.57
C ARG A 7 8.75 -24.44 -49.52
N TYR A 8 9.78 -23.97 -50.20
CA TYR A 8 11.11 -24.59 -50.24
C TYR A 8 12.13 -23.83 -49.40
N ALA A 9 11.68 -22.85 -48.61
CA ALA A 9 12.53 -22.14 -47.70
C ALA A 9 13.12 -23.08 -46.64
N LYS A 10 14.37 -22.86 -46.32
CA LYS A 10 15.11 -23.62 -45.31
C LYS A 10 15.47 -22.73 -44.14
N PHE A 11 15.68 -23.36 -43.00
CA PHE A 11 16.08 -22.72 -41.74
C PHE A 11 17.15 -23.57 -41.04
N ILE A 12 18.07 -22.93 -40.37
CA ILE A 12 19.11 -23.61 -39.58
C ILE A 12 18.58 -23.79 -38.16
N SER A 13 18.59 -25.04 -37.64
CA SER A 13 18.17 -25.32 -36.29
C SER A 13 19.14 -24.69 -35.28
N ASP A 14 18.61 -24.00 -34.28
CA ASP A 14 19.42 -23.39 -33.21
C ASP A 14 20.11 -24.45 -32.33
N ARG A 15 19.65 -25.70 -32.36
CA ARG A 15 20.20 -26.79 -31.54
C ARG A 15 21.34 -27.53 -32.25
N SER A 16 21.09 -28.02 -33.47
CA SER A 16 22.08 -28.84 -34.22
C SER A 16 22.91 -28.03 -35.19
N GLY A 17 22.48 -26.82 -35.56
CA GLY A 17 23.11 -26.06 -36.65
C GLY A 17 22.87 -26.63 -38.04
N MET A 18 22.01 -27.67 -38.18
CA MET A 18 21.68 -28.31 -39.46
C MET A 18 20.56 -27.56 -40.15
N GLU A 19 20.54 -27.66 -41.49
CA GLU A 19 19.57 -27.04 -42.34
C GLU A 19 18.34 -27.94 -42.55
N PHE A 20 17.15 -27.44 -42.20
CA PHE A 20 15.87 -28.15 -42.30
C PHE A 20 14.85 -27.32 -43.09
N PRO A 21 13.77 -27.95 -43.60
CA PRO A 21 12.66 -27.23 -44.21
C PRO A 21 12.00 -26.29 -43.21
N TYR A 22 11.81 -25.02 -43.58
CA TYR A 22 11.22 -24.02 -42.72
C TYR A 22 9.86 -24.42 -42.10
N ARG A 23 9.06 -25.18 -42.85
CA ARG A 23 7.73 -25.65 -42.41
C ARG A 23 7.76 -26.64 -41.25
N GLU A 24 8.90 -27.28 -41.00
CA GLU A 24 9.08 -28.28 -39.97
C GLU A 24 9.76 -27.72 -38.74
N MET A 25 10.00 -26.40 -38.73
CA MET A 25 10.58 -25.71 -37.59
C MET A 25 9.53 -25.36 -36.53
N VAL A 26 9.84 -25.64 -35.29
CA VAL A 26 8.99 -25.37 -34.09
C VAL A 26 9.74 -24.48 -33.14
N LYS A 27 9.01 -23.61 -32.43
CA LYS A 27 9.59 -22.78 -31.39
C LYS A 27 9.49 -23.51 -30.06
N GLU A 28 10.61 -23.67 -29.37
CA GLU A 28 10.68 -24.24 -28.03
C GLU A 28 10.27 -23.24 -26.97
N TRP A 29 10.08 -23.73 -25.75
CA TRP A 29 9.73 -22.96 -24.56
C TRP A 29 10.79 -21.90 -24.18
N ASN A 30 12.07 -22.16 -24.49
CA ASN A 30 13.20 -21.24 -24.27
C ASN A 30 13.32 -20.16 -25.36
N GLY A 31 12.50 -20.23 -26.42
CA GLY A 31 12.51 -19.33 -27.55
C GLY A 31 13.31 -19.80 -28.77
N ALA A 32 14.13 -20.85 -28.63
CA ALA A 32 14.90 -21.44 -29.73
C ALA A 32 13.99 -21.99 -30.80
N ARG A 33 14.45 -21.91 -32.04
CA ARG A 33 13.78 -22.53 -33.20
C ARG A 33 14.50 -23.78 -33.64
N VAL A 34 13.84 -24.91 -33.50
CA VAL A 34 14.41 -26.21 -33.75
C VAL A 34 13.54 -27.00 -34.72
N HIS A 35 14.12 -28.03 -35.37
CA HIS A 35 13.32 -28.94 -36.14
C HIS A 35 12.43 -29.81 -35.24
N LYS A 36 11.27 -30.24 -35.72
CA LYS A 36 10.32 -31.06 -34.92
C LYS A 36 10.90 -32.35 -34.36
N SER A 37 11.93 -32.94 -34.98
CA SER A 37 12.62 -34.09 -34.44
C SER A 37 13.54 -33.80 -33.26
N GLU A 38 13.92 -32.56 -33.10
CA GLU A 38 14.81 -32.07 -32.03
C GLU A 38 14.03 -31.36 -30.92
N TYR A 39 12.69 -31.24 -31.08
CA TYR A 39 11.83 -30.54 -30.15
C TYR A 39 11.77 -31.24 -28.80
N GLU A 40 12.04 -30.49 -27.75
CA GLU A 40 11.87 -30.90 -26.38
C GLU A 40 10.78 -30.06 -25.65
N PRO A 41 9.75 -30.71 -25.12
CA PRO A 41 8.78 -30.02 -24.31
C PRO A 41 9.40 -29.53 -23.00
N LYS A 42 8.89 -28.44 -22.43
CA LYS A 42 9.30 -27.97 -21.12
C LYS A 42 9.05 -29.05 -20.07
N THR A 43 10.06 -29.34 -19.25
CA THR A 43 9.94 -30.35 -18.20
C THR A 43 8.98 -29.91 -17.11
N ALA A 44 8.30 -30.87 -16.47
CA ALA A 44 7.37 -30.56 -15.37
C ALA A 44 8.08 -29.93 -14.15
N GLN A 45 9.39 -30.13 -14.02
CA GLN A 45 10.20 -29.53 -12.95
C GLN A 45 10.38 -28.02 -13.12
N ASP A 46 10.31 -27.52 -14.35
CA ASP A 46 10.42 -26.08 -14.66
C ASP A 46 9.09 -25.33 -14.44
N HIS A 47 8.03 -26.04 -14.08
CA HIS A 47 6.77 -25.45 -13.71
C HIS A 47 6.64 -25.44 -12.18
N PRO A 48 6.59 -24.27 -11.52
CA PRO A 48 6.36 -24.22 -10.10
C PRO A 48 5.00 -24.87 -9.77
N ARG A 49 5.00 -25.73 -8.77
CA ARG A 49 3.74 -26.31 -8.27
C ARG A 49 2.95 -25.20 -7.58
N LYS A 50 1.68 -25.11 -7.92
CA LYS A 50 0.77 -24.17 -7.26
C LYS A 50 0.43 -24.71 -5.87
N HIS A 51 0.96 -24.08 -4.84
CA HIS A 51 0.59 -24.32 -3.45
C HIS A 51 -0.26 -23.16 -2.96
N SER A 52 -1.43 -23.44 -2.41
CA SER A 52 -2.34 -22.40 -1.90
C SER A 52 -1.76 -21.60 -0.74
N ALA A 53 -0.78 -22.16 -0.02
CA ALA A 53 -0.12 -21.53 1.11
C ALA A 53 1.26 -20.91 0.76
N ASP A 54 1.78 -21.17 -0.43
CA ASP A 54 3.10 -20.71 -0.86
C ASP A 54 2.97 -19.61 -1.93
N LYS A 55 3.15 -18.38 -1.51
CA LYS A 55 3.07 -17.22 -2.40
C LYS A 55 4.23 -17.14 -3.39
N GLU A 56 5.37 -17.75 -3.09
CA GLU A 56 6.53 -17.78 -3.99
C GLU A 56 6.29 -18.69 -5.21
N ALA A 57 5.40 -19.68 -5.09
CA ALA A 57 5.01 -20.55 -6.19
C ALA A 57 4.08 -19.88 -7.21
N LEU A 58 3.61 -18.67 -6.94
CA LEU A 58 2.71 -17.93 -7.83
C LEU A 58 3.51 -17.08 -8.81
N GLN A 59 3.33 -17.33 -10.12
CA GLN A 59 4.06 -16.64 -11.18
C GLN A 59 3.84 -15.11 -11.20
N TYR A 60 2.69 -14.63 -10.76
CA TYR A 60 2.33 -13.20 -10.73
C TYR A 60 1.69 -12.82 -9.41
N ALA A 61 2.28 -13.32 -8.33
CA ALA A 61 1.78 -12.98 -7.00
C ALA A 61 1.89 -11.48 -6.75
N ARG A 62 0.77 -10.85 -6.47
CA ARG A 62 0.68 -9.47 -6.00
C ARG A 62 -0.14 -9.50 -4.73
N PRO A 63 0.45 -9.92 -3.61
CA PRO A 63 -0.24 -9.90 -2.33
C PRO A 63 -0.62 -8.46 -2.00
N ASP A 64 -1.79 -8.30 -1.41
CA ASP A 64 -2.15 -7.04 -0.80
C ASP A 64 -1.14 -6.74 0.30
N ARG A 65 -0.62 -5.53 0.30
CA ARG A 65 0.34 -5.09 1.30
C ARG A 65 -0.45 -4.54 2.47
N GLY A 66 -0.69 -5.38 3.48
CA GLY A 66 -1.19 -4.91 4.76
C GLY A 66 -0.13 -4.05 5.42
N GLU A 67 -0.26 -2.73 5.30
CA GLU A 67 0.55 -1.81 6.08
C GLU A 67 -0.06 -1.67 7.46
N SER A 68 0.78 -1.73 8.48
CA SER A 68 0.37 -1.39 9.84
C SER A 68 -0.13 0.05 9.85
N ALA A 69 -1.18 0.32 10.60
CA ALA A 69 -1.67 1.68 10.77
C ALA A 69 -0.54 2.56 11.33
N VAL A 70 -0.21 3.61 10.61
CA VAL A 70 0.88 4.53 10.93
C VAL A 70 0.29 5.83 11.44
N ALA A 71 1.02 6.54 12.31
CA ALA A 71 0.64 7.89 12.69
C ALA A 71 0.83 8.84 11.48
N THR A 72 -0.18 9.65 11.20
CA THR A 72 -0.17 10.65 10.15
C THR A 72 0.20 12.01 10.75
N LEU A 73 1.17 12.71 10.17
CA LEU A 73 1.50 14.07 10.57
C LEU A 73 0.37 15.01 10.14
N LEU A 74 -0.16 15.76 11.08
CA LEU A 74 -1.23 16.73 10.84
C LEU A 74 -0.66 18.07 10.34
N SER A 75 -1.53 18.90 9.79
CA SER A 75 -1.19 20.28 9.40
C SER A 75 -0.92 21.17 10.60
N LEU A 76 -0.38 22.37 10.36
CA LEU A 76 -0.11 23.35 11.41
C LEU A 76 -1.40 23.72 12.15
N ASN A 77 -1.38 23.61 13.49
CA ASN A 77 -2.48 23.91 14.39
C ASN A 77 -3.78 23.18 14.01
N PRO A 78 -3.78 21.83 14.03
CA PRO A 78 -4.90 21.02 13.53
C PRO A 78 -6.13 21.07 14.42
N PHE A 79 -5.95 21.40 15.71
CA PHE A 79 -7.04 21.45 16.69
C PHE A 79 -7.78 22.79 16.62
N ARG A 80 -9.09 22.73 16.59
CA ARG A 80 -9.99 23.89 16.63
C ARG A 80 -10.90 23.80 17.85
N PHE A 81 -10.97 24.88 18.60
CA PHE A 81 -11.70 24.99 19.86
C PHE A 81 -12.76 26.06 19.75
N THR A 82 -13.89 25.82 20.40
CA THR A 82 -14.94 26.82 20.59
C THR A 82 -15.06 27.13 22.08
N ALA A 83 -15.14 28.41 22.42
CA ALA A 83 -15.31 28.82 23.82
C ALA A 83 -16.53 28.15 24.47
N SER A 84 -16.38 27.75 25.73
CA SER A 84 -17.40 27.06 26.53
C SER A 84 -17.75 25.66 25.99
N SER A 85 -16.90 25.05 25.19
CA SER A 85 -17.06 23.67 24.66
C SER A 85 -15.89 22.79 25.14
N ALA A 86 -16.20 21.54 25.49
CA ALA A 86 -15.23 20.49 25.74
C ALA A 86 -14.97 19.63 24.49
N THR A 87 -15.57 19.99 23.35
CA THR A 87 -15.39 19.27 22.08
C THR A 87 -14.37 19.99 21.23
N ILE A 88 -13.38 19.23 20.75
CA ILE A 88 -12.32 19.69 19.88
C ILE A 88 -12.56 19.14 18.48
N SER A 89 -12.48 19.99 17.47
CA SER A 89 -12.50 19.58 16.07
C SER A 89 -11.09 19.48 15.53
N VAL A 90 -10.77 18.40 14.83
CA VAL A 90 -9.46 18.15 14.24
C VAL A 90 -9.55 18.24 12.73
N PHE A 91 -8.59 18.91 12.13
CA PHE A 91 -8.41 18.94 10.68
C PHE A 91 -7.35 17.93 10.25
N GLU A 92 -7.76 16.89 9.55
CA GLU A 92 -6.91 15.86 8.96
C GLU A 92 -7.45 15.55 7.56
N PRO A 93 -6.85 16.08 6.49
CA PRO A 93 -7.36 15.91 5.13
C PRO A 93 -7.45 14.45 4.71
N SER A 94 -8.62 14.06 4.16
CA SER A 94 -8.90 12.70 3.64
C SER A 94 -8.54 11.59 4.65
N HIS A 95 -8.92 11.78 5.90
CA HIS A 95 -8.47 10.93 7.03
C HIS A 95 -8.96 9.48 6.96
N GLY A 96 -10.00 9.16 6.20
CA GLY A 96 -10.52 7.81 6.03
C GLY A 96 -11.04 7.12 7.30
N ARG A 97 -11.12 7.83 8.42
CA ARG A 97 -11.55 7.30 9.73
C ARG A 97 -13.07 7.21 9.80
N ALA A 98 -13.58 6.32 10.65
CA ALA A 98 -14.99 6.15 10.95
C ALA A 98 -15.33 6.70 12.34
N THR A 99 -16.60 6.99 12.58
CA THR A 99 -17.09 7.30 13.92
C THR A 99 -16.86 6.11 14.85
N SER A 100 -16.41 6.39 16.08
CA SER A 100 -15.99 5.42 17.10
C SER A 100 -14.59 4.84 16.92
N ASP A 101 -13.83 5.25 15.92
CA ASP A 101 -12.41 4.92 15.85
C ASP A 101 -11.67 5.54 17.03
N THR A 102 -10.63 4.87 17.52
CA THR A 102 -9.77 5.41 18.59
C THR A 102 -8.53 6.02 17.98
N VAL A 103 -8.31 7.30 18.24
CA VAL A 103 -7.17 8.08 17.75
C VAL A 103 -6.35 8.59 18.92
N ARG A 104 -5.05 8.38 18.87
CA ARG A 104 -4.09 8.95 19.80
C ARG A 104 -3.30 10.04 19.11
N PHE A 105 -3.19 11.18 19.78
CA PHE A 105 -2.35 12.29 19.35
C PHE A 105 -0.98 12.22 20.03
N ARG A 106 0.06 12.69 19.35
CA ARG A 106 1.44 12.70 19.80
C ARG A 106 2.12 13.98 19.34
N ASP A 107 3.12 14.42 20.09
CA ASP A 107 3.92 15.62 19.79
C ASP A 107 3.10 16.92 19.71
N VAL A 108 2.07 17.02 20.53
CA VAL A 108 1.27 18.24 20.69
C VAL A 108 2.13 19.32 21.34
N ARG A 109 2.24 20.47 20.72
CA ARG A 109 3.05 21.59 21.27
C ARG A 109 2.25 22.88 21.30
N GLY A 110 2.39 23.58 22.40
CA GLY A 110 1.77 24.88 22.60
C GLY A 110 0.56 24.85 23.53
N LEU A 111 0.23 26.01 24.05
CA LEU A 111 -0.93 26.20 24.94
C LEU A 111 -2.21 26.09 24.09
N ILE A 112 -3.01 25.13 24.41
CA ILE A 112 -4.30 24.93 23.78
C ILE A 112 -5.37 25.41 24.73
N PHE A 113 -5.56 26.70 24.81
CA PHE A 113 -6.69 27.47 25.39
C PHE A 113 -7.37 26.82 26.62
N GLY A 114 -6.58 26.30 27.58
CA GLY A 114 -7.06 25.70 28.81
C GLY A 114 -7.04 24.17 28.88
N ALA A 115 -6.86 23.48 27.77
CA ALA A 115 -6.55 22.04 27.78
C ALA A 115 -5.05 21.85 28.00
N ASP A 116 -4.68 20.94 28.87
CA ASP A 116 -3.28 20.57 29.07
C ASP A 116 -2.79 19.71 27.90
N VAL A 117 -1.52 19.84 27.53
CA VAL A 117 -0.88 19.00 26.51
C VAL A 117 -0.97 17.52 26.90
N ASP A 118 -0.75 17.23 28.18
CA ASP A 118 -0.81 15.86 28.72
C ASP A 118 -2.22 15.25 28.58
N GLU A 119 -3.27 16.08 28.67
CA GLU A 119 -4.64 15.63 28.42
C GLU A 119 -4.85 15.23 26.98
N LEU A 120 -4.25 15.95 26.02
CA LEU A 120 -4.41 15.65 24.56
C LEU A 120 -3.56 14.48 24.10
N GLU A 121 -2.49 14.15 24.79
CA GLU A 121 -1.60 13.02 24.50
C GLU A 121 -1.97 11.74 25.25
N ASP A 122 -3.22 11.58 25.63
CA ASP A 122 -3.69 10.38 26.34
C ASP A 122 -3.23 9.11 25.65
N SER A 123 -2.66 8.19 26.45
CA SER A 123 -2.12 6.91 25.97
C SER A 123 -3.18 5.99 25.40
N ASP A 124 -4.39 6.04 25.93
CA ASP A 124 -5.51 5.22 25.51
C ASP A 124 -6.19 5.78 24.23
N GLY A 125 -5.90 7.06 23.93
CA GLY A 125 -6.47 7.77 22.80
C GLY A 125 -7.93 8.18 23.02
N TYR A 126 -8.48 8.85 22.01
CA TYR A 126 -9.84 9.37 22.02
C TYR A 126 -10.73 8.66 21.03
N SER A 127 -11.95 8.32 21.44
CA SER A 127 -12.99 7.92 20.50
C SER A 127 -13.49 9.14 19.74
N ILE A 128 -13.46 9.06 18.41
CA ILE A 128 -13.79 10.18 17.55
C ILE A 128 -15.20 10.07 16.97
N THR A 129 -15.75 11.23 16.61
CA THR A 129 -16.98 11.32 15.80
C THR A 129 -16.63 11.99 14.48
N LYS A 130 -16.78 11.25 13.38
CA LYS A 130 -16.56 11.79 12.03
C LYS A 130 -17.60 12.87 11.73
N THR A 131 -17.15 14.03 11.28
CA THR A 131 -17.99 15.14 10.84
C THR A 131 -18.09 15.16 9.31
N ASP A 132 -16.95 15.08 8.63
CA ASP A 132 -16.83 14.96 7.17
C ASP A 132 -15.54 14.21 6.80
N ASP A 133 -15.09 14.27 5.55
CA ASP A 133 -13.90 13.56 5.09
C ASP A 133 -12.59 14.18 5.56
N ASP A 134 -12.62 15.44 6.02
CA ASP A 134 -11.45 16.19 6.44
C ASP A 134 -11.49 16.59 7.93
N PHE A 135 -12.64 16.39 8.61
CA PHE A 135 -12.84 16.78 9.99
C PHE A 135 -13.49 15.69 10.82
N TYR A 136 -13.00 15.56 12.04
CA TYR A 136 -13.65 14.77 13.09
C TYR A 136 -13.54 15.49 14.43
N THR A 137 -14.33 15.09 15.38
CA THR A 137 -14.39 15.68 16.73
C THR A 137 -14.13 14.64 17.81
N PHE A 138 -13.58 15.08 18.93
CA PHE A 138 -13.46 14.30 20.15
C PHE A 138 -13.71 15.19 21.38
N ALA A 139 -14.02 14.56 22.50
CA ALA A 139 -14.28 15.27 23.74
C ALA A 139 -13.10 15.17 24.70
N VAL A 140 -12.80 16.27 25.38
CA VAL A 140 -11.81 16.36 26.47
C VAL A 140 -12.54 16.70 27.77
N SER A 141 -11.86 16.56 28.91
CA SER A 141 -12.44 16.91 30.22
C SER A 141 -12.45 18.42 30.46
N THR A 142 -11.49 19.14 29.89
CA THR A 142 -11.33 20.57 30.07
C THR A 142 -12.13 21.37 29.06
N VAL A 143 -12.89 22.34 29.54
CA VAL A 143 -13.68 23.24 28.70
C VAL A 143 -12.81 24.40 28.21
N ALA A 144 -12.83 24.65 26.91
CA ALA A 144 -12.07 25.74 26.31
C ALA A 144 -12.55 27.12 26.80
N GLY A 145 -11.64 27.94 27.31
CA GLY A 145 -11.93 29.29 27.73
C GLY A 145 -12.11 30.29 26.59
N THR A 146 -11.54 30.03 25.44
CA THR A 146 -11.58 30.90 24.26
C THR A 146 -11.73 30.08 22.97
N THR A 147 -12.18 30.74 21.91
CA THR A 147 -12.23 30.14 20.59
C THR A 147 -10.90 30.36 19.86
N GLY A 148 -10.37 29.30 19.23
CA GLY A 148 -9.11 29.38 18.50
C GLY A 148 -8.66 28.06 17.89
N SER A 149 -7.42 28.02 17.43
CA SER A 149 -6.75 26.82 16.95
C SER A 149 -5.38 26.66 17.56
N GLY A 150 -4.91 25.42 17.70
CA GLY A 150 -3.63 25.12 18.32
C GLY A 150 -3.12 23.71 18.02
N GLY A 151 -2.04 23.31 18.69
CA GLY A 151 -1.39 22.02 18.55
C GLY A 151 0.01 22.07 18.01
N GLY A 152 0.37 23.15 17.28
CA GLY A 152 1.69 23.28 16.67
C GLY A 152 1.81 22.56 15.31
N GLY A 153 3.04 22.36 14.85
CA GLY A 153 3.33 21.82 13.52
C GLY A 153 3.87 20.39 13.51
N TYR A 154 3.88 19.71 14.66
CA TYR A 154 4.46 18.35 14.77
C TYR A 154 3.47 17.30 15.23
N VAL A 155 2.21 17.69 15.40
CA VAL A 155 1.16 16.78 15.88
C VAL A 155 0.97 15.64 14.90
N SER A 156 1.00 14.43 15.40
CA SER A 156 0.62 13.25 14.65
C SER A 156 -0.60 12.57 15.25
N ALA A 157 -1.47 12.05 14.38
CA ALA A 157 -2.66 11.28 14.71
C ALA A 157 -2.51 9.84 14.23
N GLY A 158 -2.74 8.88 15.11
CA GLY A 158 -2.59 7.48 14.78
C GLY A 158 -3.35 6.56 15.72
N PRO A 159 -3.20 5.25 15.60
CA PRO A 159 -3.82 4.30 16.52
C PRO A 159 -3.24 4.45 17.94
N ALA A 160 -3.99 4.04 18.95
CA ALA A 160 -3.53 4.05 20.34
C ALA A 160 -2.27 3.19 20.51
N THR A 161 -2.24 2.03 19.89
CA THR A 161 -1.06 1.15 19.81
C THR A 161 -0.50 1.19 18.40
N LEU A 162 0.76 1.62 18.24
CA LEU A 162 1.50 1.43 17.02
C LEU A 162 2.09 0.00 17.04
N SER A 163 1.79 -0.80 16.03
CA SER A 163 2.49 -2.07 15.84
C SER A 163 3.98 -1.78 15.62
N ALA A 164 4.82 -2.42 16.42
CA ALA A 164 6.27 -2.36 16.25
C ALA A 164 6.71 -3.14 15.01
#